data_b71745f185e183c15fdc09222aba4e90
#
_entry.id   b71745f185e183c15fdc09222aba4e90
#
_cell.length_a   1.000
_cell.length_b   1.000
_cell.length_c   1.000
_cell.angle_alpha   90.00
_cell.angle_beta   90.00
_cell.angle_gamma   90.00
#
_symmetry.space_group_name_H-M   'P 1'
#
loop_
_entity.id
_entity.type
_entity.pdbx_description
1 polymer ?
#
loop_
_entity_poly.entity_id
_entity_poly.type
_entity_poly.pdbx_seq_one_letter_code
_entity_poly.pdbx_strand_id
1 'polypeptide(L)'
;MLDWVAAPIGKYYLYFADHKGSNIRLAYADDLKGPWVCIRLGACNLPTRFFLAEAPDASQEAAAETKKQRLASSGPETMQRDILTELATPHIASPDVHVDTVDETIVMYFHGLDGLDRQVTRVDTSPNGIHFTAQPDIFSRSYLRAFTNDSHTYALVMPGQVYRFAD
;
A
#
# COMPACT_ATOMS: atom_id res chain seq x y z
N MET A 1 -16.99 7.64 15.69
CA MET A 1 -15.61 7.74 16.18
C MET A 1 -15.31 6.42 16.86
N LEU A 2 -14.12 5.92 16.77
CA LEU A 2 -13.76 4.66 17.42
C LEU A 2 -13.55 4.92 18.92
N ASP A 3 -14.30 4.23 19.76
CA ASP A 3 -14.38 4.55 21.20
C ASP A 3 -13.08 4.26 21.96
N TRP A 4 -12.24 3.37 21.44
CA TRP A 4 -10.95 3.04 22.02
C TRP A 4 -9.81 3.99 21.63
N VAL A 5 -9.98 4.81 20.59
CA VAL A 5 -8.94 5.75 20.17
C VAL A 5 -8.86 6.92 21.14
N ALA A 6 -7.84 6.92 21.96
CA ALA A 6 -7.60 8.02 22.88
C ALA A 6 -7.11 9.26 22.10
N ALA A 7 -7.73 10.42 22.36
CA ALA A 7 -7.38 11.71 21.76
C ALA A 7 -7.27 11.70 20.23
N PRO A 8 -8.35 11.33 19.49
CA PRO A 8 -8.34 11.39 18.05
C PRO A 8 -8.14 12.83 17.56
N ILE A 9 -7.39 13.01 16.49
CA ILE A 9 -7.11 14.33 15.92
C ILE A 9 -8.23 14.86 15.02
N GLY A 10 -9.22 14.04 14.69
CA GLY A 10 -10.42 14.38 13.93
C GLY A 10 -11.37 13.19 13.85
N LYS A 11 -12.57 13.41 13.34
CA LYS A 11 -13.59 12.34 13.17
C LYS A 11 -13.29 11.42 12.00
N TYR A 12 -12.68 11.96 10.95
CA TYR A 12 -12.43 11.27 9.69
C TYR A 12 -10.95 11.31 9.38
N TYR A 13 -10.43 10.18 8.95
CA TYR A 13 -9.06 9.99 8.52
C TYR A 13 -9.05 9.53 7.06
N LEU A 14 -8.22 10.15 6.24
CA LEU A 14 -8.01 9.82 4.84
C LEU A 14 -6.54 9.48 4.63
N TYR A 15 -6.27 8.23 4.31
CA TYR A 15 -4.93 7.78 3.97
C TYR A 15 -4.75 7.79 2.45
N PHE A 16 -3.64 8.33 2.00
CA PHE A 16 -3.34 8.45 0.58
C PHE A 16 -1.83 8.45 0.33
N ALA A 17 -1.43 8.20 -0.88
CA ALA A 17 -0.04 8.26 -1.32
C ALA A 17 0.07 9.00 -2.64
N ASP A 18 1.24 9.59 -2.89
CA ASP A 18 1.58 10.01 -4.24
C ASP A 18 1.85 8.78 -5.10
N HIS A 19 1.52 8.86 -6.38
CA HIS A 19 1.98 7.86 -7.35
C HIS A 19 3.51 7.87 -7.40
N LYS A 20 4.18 6.81 -6.98
CA LYS A 20 5.63 6.72 -6.78
C LYS A 20 6.17 7.52 -5.57
N GLY A 21 5.31 7.82 -4.60
CA GLY A 21 5.73 8.40 -3.33
C GLY A 21 6.45 7.39 -2.43
N SER A 22 7.20 7.88 -1.47
CA SER A 22 7.96 7.07 -0.51
C SER A 22 7.21 6.81 0.81
N ASN A 23 5.98 7.31 0.95
CA ASN A 23 5.23 7.22 2.19
C ASN A 23 3.72 7.31 1.97
N ILE A 24 2.97 6.79 2.93
CA ILE A 24 1.54 7.03 3.07
C ILE A 24 1.36 8.32 3.88
N ARG A 25 0.44 9.16 3.44
CA ARG A 25 0.06 10.42 4.09
C ARG A 25 -1.28 10.26 4.78
N LEU A 26 -1.53 11.09 5.78
CA LEU A 26 -2.79 11.21 6.48
C LEU A 26 -3.34 12.62 6.36
N ALA A 27 -4.59 12.74 5.95
CA ALA A 27 -5.40 13.92 6.18
C ALA A 27 -6.53 13.59 7.17
N TYR A 28 -6.93 14.56 7.97
CA TYR A 28 -8.03 14.40 8.91
C TYR A 28 -9.00 15.58 8.86
N ALA A 29 -10.25 15.36 9.24
CA ALA A 29 -11.30 16.36 9.32
C ALA A 29 -12.34 15.99 10.37
N ASP A 30 -13.12 16.97 10.82
CA ASP A 30 -14.32 16.74 11.66
C ASP A 30 -15.61 16.64 10.86
N ASP A 31 -15.57 17.03 9.59
CA ASP A 31 -16.66 16.90 8.62
C ASP A 31 -16.12 16.34 7.30
N LEU A 32 -16.89 15.47 6.62
CA LEU A 32 -16.51 14.90 5.33
C LEU A 32 -16.33 15.95 4.23
N LYS A 33 -16.99 17.06 4.34
CA LYS A 33 -16.82 18.21 3.42
C LYS A 33 -15.54 19.02 3.71
N GLY A 34 -14.86 18.71 4.81
CA GLY A 34 -13.67 19.44 5.25
C GLY A 34 -13.98 20.67 6.13
N PRO A 35 -13.00 21.52 6.40
CA PRO A 35 -11.67 21.49 5.78
C PRO A 35 -10.84 20.26 6.22
N TRP A 36 -10.06 19.72 5.28
CA TRP A 36 -9.11 18.65 5.55
C TRP A 36 -7.74 19.20 5.91
N VAL A 37 -7.16 18.70 6.96
CA VAL A 37 -5.81 19.05 7.42
C VAL A 37 -4.88 17.91 7.11
N CYS A 38 -3.86 18.15 6.28
CA CYS A 38 -2.83 17.16 5.97
C CYS A 38 -1.71 17.21 7.01
N ILE A 39 -1.32 16.06 7.51
CA ILE A 39 -0.12 15.93 8.32
C ILE A 39 1.09 15.90 7.37
N ARG A 40 1.96 16.90 7.47
CA ARG A 40 3.10 17.11 6.56
C ARG A 40 4.27 16.14 6.79
N LEU A 41 4.44 15.69 8.01
CA LEU A 41 5.41 14.66 8.35
C LEU A 41 4.66 13.35 8.21
N GLY A 42 5.06 12.51 7.28
CA GLY A 42 4.40 11.25 6.97
C GLY A 42 3.86 10.58 8.23
N ALA A 43 2.57 10.75 8.46
CA ALA A 43 1.93 10.42 9.75
C ALA A 43 1.98 8.94 10.06
N CYS A 44 2.17 8.17 9.06
CA CYS A 44 2.59 6.81 9.19
C CYS A 44 4.11 6.83 9.04
N ASN A 45 4.83 6.80 10.15
CA ASN A 45 6.22 6.37 10.15
C ASN A 45 6.28 4.90 9.73
N LEU A 46 5.69 4.63 8.57
CA LEU A 46 5.82 3.34 7.91
C LEU A 46 7.29 3.23 7.56
N PRO A 47 8.04 2.38 8.24
CA PRO A 47 9.43 2.24 7.91
C PRO A 47 9.52 1.79 6.46
N THR A 48 10.23 2.54 5.65
CA THR A 48 10.74 2.07 4.35
C THR A 48 11.59 0.80 4.51
N ARG A 49 11.81 0.35 5.75
CA ARG A 49 12.67 -0.76 6.15
C ARG A 49 12.45 -2.05 5.38
N PHE A 50 11.26 -2.29 4.89
CA PHE A 50 10.89 -3.55 4.25
C PHE A 50 10.65 -3.43 2.75
N PHE A 51 10.82 -2.23 2.20
CA PHE A 51 10.81 -1.98 0.77
C PHE A 51 12.13 -1.39 0.32
N LEU A 52 12.42 -1.44 -0.96
CA LEU A 52 13.60 -0.82 -1.51
C LEU A 52 13.53 0.70 -1.35
N ALA A 53 14.58 1.29 -0.81
CA ALA A 53 14.76 2.74 -0.73
C ALA A 53 15.36 3.32 -2.01
N GLU A 54 16.10 2.49 -2.75
CA GLU A 54 16.76 2.85 -4.00
C GLU A 54 16.37 1.87 -5.10
N ALA A 55 16.51 2.29 -6.35
CA ALA A 55 16.25 1.43 -7.49
C ALA A 55 17.13 0.17 -7.40
N PRO A 56 16.58 -1.02 -7.66
CA PRO A 56 17.36 -2.24 -7.64
C PRO A 56 18.45 -2.18 -8.71
N ASP A 57 19.66 -2.56 -8.32
CA ASP A 57 20.78 -2.75 -9.25
C ASP A 57 20.52 -4.02 -10.07
N ALA A 58 19.86 -3.84 -11.20
CA ALA A 58 19.59 -4.91 -12.13
C ALA A 58 20.69 -4.95 -13.18
N SER A 59 21.31 -6.11 -13.39
CA SER A 59 22.16 -6.30 -14.56
C SER A 59 21.38 -5.94 -15.84
N GLN A 60 22.07 -5.43 -16.85
CA GLN A 60 21.41 -5.08 -18.13
C GLN A 60 20.65 -6.26 -18.73
N GLU A 61 21.11 -7.48 -18.51
CA GLU A 61 20.47 -8.71 -18.95
C GLU A 61 19.14 -8.98 -18.21
N ALA A 62 19.13 -8.84 -16.88
CA ALA A 62 17.91 -9.01 -16.09
C ALA A 62 16.86 -7.93 -16.43
N ALA A 63 17.28 -6.69 -16.62
CA ALA A 63 16.41 -5.61 -17.06
C ALA A 63 15.86 -5.86 -18.46
N ALA A 64 16.67 -6.35 -19.39
CA ALA A 64 16.24 -6.68 -20.76
C ALA A 64 15.27 -7.85 -20.78
N GLU A 65 15.50 -8.91 -20.01
CA GLU A 65 14.59 -10.06 -19.92
C GLU A 65 13.27 -9.68 -19.27
N THR A 66 13.29 -8.92 -18.19
CA THR A 66 12.07 -8.41 -17.53
C THR A 66 11.27 -7.54 -18.50
N LYS A 67 11.94 -6.64 -19.22
CA LYS A 67 11.32 -5.83 -20.28
C LYS A 67 10.66 -6.70 -21.34
N LYS A 68 11.35 -7.70 -21.84
CA LYS A 68 10.85 -8.62 -22.86
C LYS A 68 9.61 -9.38 -22.41
N GLN A 69 9.60 -9.89 -21.17
CA GLN A 69 8.45 -10.60 -20.60
C GLN A 69 7.23 -9.69 -20.46
N ARG A 70 7.44 -8.45 -20.01
CA ARG A 70 6.36 -7.46 -19.91
C ARG A 70 5.85 -7.01 -21.27
N LEU A 71 6.72 -6.84 -22.25
CA LEU A 71 6.36 -6.52 -23.62
C LEU A 71 5.49 -7.60 -24.28
N ALA A 72 5.78 -8.87 -23.99
CA ALA A 72 4.99 -10.00 -24.49
C ALA A 72 3.56 -10.05 -23.92
N SER A 73 3.34 -9.43 -22.75
CA SER A 73 2.05 -9.43 -22.04
C SER A 73 1.27 -8.11 -22.12
N SER A 74 1.85 -7.04 -22.72
CA SER A 74 1.27 -5.69 -22.71
C SER A 74 1.00 -5.18 -24.14
N GLY A 75 0.01 -4.30 -24.28
CA GLY A 75 -0.41 -3.68 -25.54
C GLY A 75 0.60 -2.65 -26.13
N PRO A 76 0.14 -1.68 -26.93
CA PRO A 76 0.95 -0.94 -27.89
C PRO A 76 2.15 -0.18 -27.32
N GLU A 77 3.15 0.01 -28.16
CA GLU A 77 4.51 0.55 -27.89
C GLU A 77 4.59 1.86 -27.09
N THR A 78 3.55 2.68 -27.06
CA THR A 78 3.52 3.94 -26.33
C THR A 78 3.51 3.78 -24.81
N MET A 79 3.03 2.65 -24.29
CA MET A 79 3.10 2.31 -22.86
C MET A 79 4.46 1.76 -22.45
N GLN A 80 5.31 1.43 -23.39
CA GLN A 80 6.54 0.67 -23.16
C GLN A 80 7.72 1.53 -22.69
N ARG A 81 7.71 2.83 -22.93
CA ARG A 81 8.87 3.70 -22.59
C ARG A 81 9.07 3.88 -21.08
N ASP A 82 7.99 3.82 -20.32
CA ASP A 82 8.03 4.02 -18.86
C ASP A 82 8.07 2.72 -18.05
N ILE A 83 7.86 1.57 -18.70
CA ILE A 83 7.77 0.28 -18.00
C ILE A 83 9.00 0.01 -17.12
N LEU A 84 10.21 0.20 -17.62
CA LEU A 84 11.41 -0.05 -16.82
C LEU A 84 11.53 0.90 -15.63
N THR A 85 11.16 2.16 -15.83
CA THR A 85 11.10 3.14 -14.73
C THR A 85 10.07 2.71 -13.69
N GLU A 86 8.91 2.24 -14.11
CA GLU A 86 7.88 1.74 -13.19
C GLU A 86 8.33 0.49 -12.43
N LEU A 87 8.98 -0.44 -13.11
CA LEU A 87 9.44 -1.71 -12.54
C LEU A 87 10.61 -1.54 -11.55
N ALA A 88 11.35 -0.45 -11.66
CA ALA A 88 12.53 -0.18 -10.85
C ALA A 88 12.36 1.00 -9.87
N THR A 89 11.26 1.76 -9.93
CA THR A 89 11.07 2.93 -9.06
C THR A 89 10.63 2.50 -7.65
N PRO A 90 11.44 2.74 -6.62
CA PRO A 90 11.03 2.54 -5.24
C PRO A 90 9.81 3.39 -4.92
N HIS A 91 8.79 2.78 -4.32
CA HIS A 91 7.58 3.50 -3.91
C HIS A 91 6.83 2.74 -2.82
N ILE A 92 5.98 3.48 -2.10
CA ILE A 92 4.98 2.95 -1.17
C ILE A 92 3.65 3.61 -1.53
N ALA A 93 2.64 2.81 -1.81
CA ALA A 93 1.38 3.33 -2.35
C ALA A 93 0.16 2.48 -2.00
N SER A 94 -0.99 2.98 -2.44
CA SER A 94 -2.29 2.31 -2.45
C SER A 94 -2.72 1.76 -1.09
N PRO A 95 -2.82 2.61 -0.05
CA PRO A 95 -3.32 2.16 1.25
C PRO A 95 -4.76 1.65 1.13
N ASP A 96 -5.05 0.57 1.84
CA ASP A 96 -6.37 0.00 2.07
C ASP A 96 -6.53 -0.21 3.57
N VAL A 97 -7.47 0.51 4.18
CA VAL A 97 -7.51 0.63 5.64
C VAL A 97 -8.83 0.09 6.18
N HIS A 98 -8.72 -0.78 7.15
CA HIS A 98 -9.83 -1.45 7.80
C HIS A 98 -9.77 -1.24 9.31
N VAL A 99 -10.93 -1.29 9.93
CA VAL A 99 -11.10 -1.20 11.37
C VAL A 99 -11.50 -2.58 11.89
N ASP A 100 -10.66 -3.16 12.72
CA ASP A 100 -10.99 -4.35 13.49
C ASP A 100 -11.54 -3.91 14.84
N THR A 101 -12.86 -4.12 15.02
CA THR A 101 -13.56 -3.73 16.25
C THR A 101 -13.44 -4.77 17.35
N VAL A 102 -12.99 -5.98 17.03
CA VAL A 102 -12.80 -7.06 18.00
C VAL A 102 -11.46 -6.87 18.71
N ASP A 103 -10.42 -6.64 17.93
CA ASP A 103 -9.06 -6.43 18.44
C ASP A 103 -8.74 -4.96 18.71
N GLU A 104 -9.72 -4.06 18.55
CA GLU A 104 -9.58 -2.61 18.73
C GLU A 104 -8.35 -2.06 18.00
N THR A 105 -8.18 -2.47 16.73
CA THR A 105 -7.02 -2.09 15.94
C THR A 105 -7.40 -1.60 14.54
N ILE A 106 -6.55 -0.77 13.97
CA ILE A 106 -6.67 -0.29 12.60
C ILE A 106 -5.60 -1.01 11.78
N VAL A 107 -6.04 -1.71 10.74
CA VAL A 107 -5.19 -2.49 9.85
C VAL A 107 -5.04 -1.74 8.54
N MET A 108 -3.81 -1.56 8.08
CA MET A 108 -3.51 -0.94 6.80
C MET A 108 -2.73 -1.90 5.92
N TYR A 109 -3.29 -2.23 4.76
CA TYR A 109 -2.58 -2.89 3.69
C TYR A 109 -2.02 -1.84 2.73
N PHE A 110 -0.80 -2.01 2.28
CA PHE A 110 -0.16 -1.10 1.34
C PHE A 110 0.92 -1.86 0.57
N HIS A 111 1.26 -1.39 -0.62
CA HIS A 111 2.27 -2.06 -1.42
C HIS A 111 3.48 -1.17 -1.70
N GLY A 112 4.57 -1.81 -2.05
CA GLY A 112 5.80 -1.16 -2.45
C GLY A 112 6.70 -2.08 -3.25
N LEU A 113 7.79 -1.52 -3.76
CA LEU A 113 8.78 -2.23 -4.52
C LEU A 113 9.71 -3.02 -3.58
N ASP A 114 9.82 -4.32 -3.81
CA ASP A 114 10.65 -5.25 -3.04
C ASP A 114 11.78 -5.89 -3.89
N GLY A 115 11.77 -5.64 -5.19
CA GLY A 115 12.76 -6.10 -6.16
C GLY A 115 12.42 -5.59 -7.55
N LEU A 116 13.27 -5.85 -8.53
CA LEU A 116 12.96 -5.51 -9.92
C LEU A 116 11.67 -6.21 -10.34
N ASP A 117 10.69 -5.43 -10.81
CA ASP A 117 9.35 -5.91 -11.18
C ASP A 117 8.61 -6.68 -10.06
N ARG A 118 9.07 -6.57 -8.83
CA ARG A 118 8.46 -7.24 -7.70
C ARG A 118 7.85 -6.23 -6.73
N GLN A 119 6.55 -6.05 -6.85
CA GLN A 119 5.76 -5.28 -5.90
C GLN A 119 4.97 -6.23 -5.01
N VAL A 120 5.03 -5.99 -3.72
CA VAL A 120 4.37 -6.82 -2.71
C VAL A 120 3.53 -5.97 -1.77
N THR A 121 2.50 -6.57 -1.19
CA THR A 121 1.70 -5.96 -0.13
C THR A 121 2.22 -6.41 1.22
N ARG A 122 2.33 -5.44 2.13
CA ARG A 122 2.57 -5.65 3.56
C ARG A 122 1.39 -5.14 4.36
N VAL A 123 1.35 -5.50 5.62
CA VAL A 123 0.30 -5.10 6.55
C VAL A 123 0.93 -4.44 7.76
N ASP A 124 0.32 -3.35 8.19
CA ASP A 124 0.67 -2.65 9.41
C ASP A 124 -0.56 -2.47 10.27
N THR A 125 -0.35 -2.40 11.57
CA THR A 125 -1.43 -2.21 12.54
C THR A 125 -1.20 -0.98 13.39
N SER A 126 -2.30 -0.36 13.83
CA SER A 126 -2.27 0.83 14.67
C SER A 126 -3.42 0.84 15.67
N PRO A 127 -3.18 1.20 16.94
CA PRO A 127 -4.24 1.40 17.92
C PRO A 127 -4.97 2.73 17.74
N ASN A 128 -4.43 3.69 16.99
CA ASN A 128 -4.96 5.05 16.91
C ASN A 128 -5.03 5.65 15.50
N GLY A 129 -4.61 4.90 14.46
CA GLY A 129 -4.59 5.36 13.08
C GLY A 129 -3.51 6.38 12.74
N ILE A 130 -2.59 6.67 13.66
CA ILE A 130 -1.49 7.62 13.47
C ILE A 130 -0.15 6.92 13.54
N HIS A 131 0.03 6.08 14.55
CA HIS A 131 1.26 5.34 14.78
C HIS A 131 1.07 3.89 14.38
N PHE A 132 1.63 3.51 13.24
CA PHE A 132 1.56 2.16 12.72
C PHE A 132 2.83 1.36 13.07
N THR A 133 2.63 0.09 13.39
CA THR A 133 3.70 -0.88 13.60
C THR A 133 3.83 -1.75 12.37
N ALA A 134 4.98 -1.66 11.72
CA ALA A 134 5.27 -2.41 10.50
C ALA A 134 5.49 -3.89 10.78
N GLN A 135 4.87 -4.73 9.96
CA GLN A 135 5.10 -6.16 9.95
C GLN A 135 6.08 -6.52 8.81
N PRO A 136 7.10 -7.34 9.09
CA PRO A 136 8.14 -7.65 8.10
C PRO A 136 7.65 -8.59 7.00
N ASP A 137 6.59 -9.33 7.26
CA ASP A 137 6.14 -10.38 6.36
C ASP A 137 5.47 -9.83 5.10
N ILE A 138 5.71 -10.50 3.99
CA ILE A 138 4.99 -10.25 2.74
C ILE A 138 3.61 -10.90 2.87
N PHE A 139 2.58 -10.07 2.79
CA PHE A 139 1.21 -10.55 2.93
C PHE A 139 0.64 -11.08 1.61
N SER A 140 0.86 -10.35 0.52
CA SER A 140 0.38 -10.74 -0.80
C SER A 140 1.11 -10.02 -1.94
N ARG A 141 0.61 -10.22 -3.17
CA ARG A 141 0.93 -9.40 -4.32
C ARG A 141 0.39 -7.97 -4.16
N SER A 142 0.84 -7.07 -5.01
CA SER A 142 0.49 -5.65 -4.98
C SER A 142 -1.00 -5.36 -5.20
N TYR A 143 -1.40 -4.15 -4.83
CA TYR A 143 -2.76 -3.61 -5.00
C TYR A 143 -3.85 -4.44 -4.31
N LEU A 144 -3.57 -4.89 -3.09
CA LEU A 144 -4.56 -5.59 -2.29
C LEU A 144 -5.74 -4.64 -1.95
N ARG A 145 -6.94 -5.18 -2.05
CA ARG A 145 -8.18 -4.59 -1.53
C ARG A 145 -8.93 -5.68 -0.78
N ALA A 146 -9.04 -5.52 0.52
CA ALA A 146 -9.80 -6.43 1.36
C ALA A 146 -11.29 -6.07 1.36
N PHE A 147 -12.15 -7.08 1.41
CA PHE A 147 -13.60 -6.91 1.53
C PHE A 147 -14.23 -8.12 2.21
N THR A 148 -15.38 -7.91 2.83
CA THR A 148 -16.14 -8.98 3.48
C THR A 148 -17.36 -9.34 2.64
N ASN A 149 -17.59 -10.64 2.47
CA ASN A 149 -18.79 -11.20 1.87
C ASN A 149 -19.19 -12.48 2.61
N ASP A 150 -20.45 -12.60 2.98
CA ASP A 150 -21.01 -13.77 3.70
C ASP A 150 -20.16 -14.21 4.91
N SER A 151 -19.77 -13.25 5.75
CA SER A 151 -18.96 -13.44 6.95
C SER A 151 -17.52 -13.92 6.71
N HIS A 152 -17.07 -13.97 5.47
CA HIS A 152 -15.69 -14.27 5.13
C HIS A 152 -14.97 -13.03 4.60
N THR A 153 -13.71 -12.91 4.91
CA THR A 153 -12.86 -11.85 4.37
C THR A 153 -12.12 -12.34 3.13
N TYR A 154 -12.13 -11.52 2.12
CA TYR A 154 -11.48 -11.77 0.83
C TYR A 154 -10.50 -10.64 0.51
N ALA A 155 -9.54 -10.90 -0.33
CA ALA A 155 -8.67 -9.91 -0.93
C ALA A 155 -8.65 -10.03 -2.44
N LEU A 156 -8.87 -8.91 -3.13
CA LEU A 156 -8.58 -8.77 -4.55
C LEU A 156 -7.17 -8.21 -4.70
N VAL A 157 -6.33 -8.83 -5.49
CA VAL A 157 -4.95 -8.40 -5.77
C VAL A 157 -4.64 -8.46 -7.26
N MET A 158 -3.61 -7.73 -7.69
CA MET A 158 -3.16 -7.79 -9.09
C MET A 158 -2.53 -9.15 -9.43
N PRO A 159 -2.74 -9.67 -10.65
CA PRO A 159 -3.52 -9.13 -11.77
C PRO A 159 -5.01 -9.60 -11.81
N GLY A 160 -5.75 -9.47 -10.73
CA GLY A 160 -7.17 -9.85 -10.67
C GLY A 160 -7.40 -11.21 -10.01
N GLN A 161 -6.56 -11.59 -9.06
CA GLN A 161 -6.72 -12.79 -8.23
C GLN A 161 -7.55 -12.44 -6.99
N VAL A 162 -8.42 -13.36 -6.58
CA VAL A 162 -9.18 -13.25 -5.34
C VAL A 162 -8.71 -14.35 -4.39
N TYR A 163 -8.34 -13.96 -3.19
CA TYR A 163 -8.01 -14.87 -2.09
C TYR A 163 -9.08 -14.78 -1.01
N ARG A 164 -9.36 -15.88 -0.34
CA ARG A 164 -10.10 -15.91 0.91
C ARG A 164 -9.08 -16.01 2.05
N PHE A 165 -9.24 -15.17 3.07
CA PHE A 165 -8.46 -15.29 4.29
C PHE A 165 -8.85 -16.60 5.00
N ALA A 166 -7.88 -17.23 5.66
CA ALA A 166 -8.17 -18.31 6.58
C ALA A 166 -8.92 -17.77 7.80
N ASP A 167 -9.88 -18.53 8.26
CA ASP A 167 -10.64 -18.23 9.47
C ASP A 167 -9.74 -18.38 10.69
#